data_cc172d31ef17a803b6277e78e94b3fcd
#
_entry.id   cc172d31ef17a803b6277e78e94b3fcd
#
_cell.length_a   1.000
_cell.length_b   1.000
_cell.length_c   1.000
_cell.angle_alpha   90.00
_cell.angle_beta   90.00
_cell.angle_gamma   90.00
#
_symmetry.space_group_name_H-M   'P 1'
#
loop_
_entity.id
_entity.type
_entity.pdbx_description
1 polymer ?
#
loop_
_entity_poly.entity_id
_entity_poly.type
_entity_poly.pdbx_seq_one_letter_code
_entity_poly.pdbx_strand_id
1 'polypeptide(L)'
;GDVYKRQPLSVALIENPHPDAVVTPGLPDVAFLRSAEGMPVVPMTKSEVRAVCLSKLRLTERSVCWDIGAGTGSVSVEMALQAKQGLVCAVERREDAAALLGQNRNRFALENLQVVCGSAPEACVGLPAPTHAFIGGSAGNMHEIVALLLAKNPHVRIVATAVSLESVVELTDCLTAFPFAETEVVSLQAARDRKAGSYHLMSGQNPIYIFTMQGGGETA
;
A
#
# COMPACT_ATOMS: atom_id res chain seq x y z
N GLY A 1 30.05 23.45 47.04
CA GLY A 1 29.47 22.12 47.06
C GLY A 1 28.32 22.06 46.10
N ASP A 2 28.52 21.36 44.98
CA ASP A 2 27.49 21.18 43.94
C ASP A 2 26.35 20.31 44.47
N VAL A 3 25.20 20.93 44.67
CA VAL A 3 23.96 20.19 44.97
C VAL A 3 23.41 19.67 43.64
N TYR A 4 23.76 18.44 43.27
CA TYR A 4 23.05 17.70 42.25
C TYR A 4 21.61 17.51 42.71
N LYS A 5 20.68 18.27 42.13
CA LYS A 5 19.25 18.00 42.27
C LYS A 5 18.96 16.67 41.56
N ARG A 6 18.83 15.62 42.34
CA ARG A 6 18.30 14.33 41.85
C ARG A 6 16.89 14.59 41.36
N GLN A 7 16.67 14.42 40.04
CA GLN A 7 15.32 14.39 39.52
C GLN A 7 14.60 13.14 40.11
N PRO A 8 13.35 13.28 40.54
CA PRO A 8 12.59 12.12 41.01
C PRO A 8 12.47 11.09 39.89
N LEU A 9 12.75 9.85 40.21
CA LEU A 9 12.57 8.72 39.29
C LEU A 9 11.08 8.65 38.94
N SER A 10 10.75 8.85 37.68
CA SER A 10 9.38 8.71 37.19
C SER A 10 9.24 7.37 36.46
N VAL A 11 8.24 6.58 36.84
CA VAL A 11 7.87 5.34 36.18
C VAL A 11 6.49 5.56 35.58
N ALA A 12 6.35 5.35 34.29
CA ALA A 12 5.07 5.31 33.63
C ALA A 12 4.68 3.85 33.34
N LEU A 13 3.51 3.44 33.79
CA LEU A 13 2.89 2.18 33.41
C LEU A 13 1.96 2.47 32.22
N ILE A 14 2.25 1.84 31.08
CA ILE A 14 1.39 1.94 29.88
C ILE A 14 0.68 0.60 29.75
N GLU A 15 -0.63 0.59 29.93
CA GLU A 15 -1.46 -0.56 29.65
C GLU A 15 -1.88 -0.53 28.19
N ASN A 16 -1.65 -1.63 27.47
CA ASN A 16 -2.23 -1.83 26.14
C ASN A 16 -3.53 -2.64 26.29
N PRO A 17 -4.71 -2.02 26.15
CA PRO A 17 -5.98 -2.73 26.29
C PRO A 17 -6.26 -3.71 25.15
N HIS A 18 -5.46 -3.66 24.08
CA HIS A 18 -5.60 -4.53 22.90
C HIS A 18 -4.26 -5.20 22.56
N PRO A 19 -3.73 -6.09 23.41
CA PRO A 19 -2.43 -6.73 23.20
C PRO A 19 -2.40 -7.64 21.96
N ASP A 20 -3.56 -8.17 21.56
CA ASP A 20 -3.71 -9.13 20.47
C ASP A 20 -4.07 -8.41 19.16
N ALA A 21 -3.08 -7.74 18.55
CA ALA A 21 -3.26 -7.14 17.25
C ALA A 21 -3.36 -8.22 16.15
N VAL A 22 -4.30 -8.03 15.20
CA VAL A 22 -4.39 -8.89 14.01
C VAL A 22 -3.11 -8.74 13.18
N VAL A 23 -2.42 -9.86 12.93
CA VAL A 23 -1.15 -9.88 12.19
C VAL A 23 -1.30 -10.35 10.74
N THR A 24 -2.41 -11.00 10.40
CA THR A 24 -2.69 -11.45 9.04
C THR A 24 -3.22 -10.31 8.17
N PRO A 25 -2.81 -10.20 6.89
CA PRO A 25 -3.34 -9.19 5.99
C PRO A 25 -4.81 -9.43 5.64
N GLY A 26 -5.47 -8.37 5.15
CA GLY A 26 -6.87 -8.40 4.76
C GLY A 26 -7.81 -7.88 5.83
N LEU A 27 -7.44 -6.85 6.55
CA LEU A 27 -8.31 -6.16 7.49
C LEU A 27 -9.68 -5.85 6.86
N PRO A 28 -10.79 -5.90 7.62
CA PRO A 28 -12.12 -5.59 7.07
C PRO A 28 -12.17 -4.20 6.43
N ASP A 29 -12.83 -4.07 5.29
CA ASP A 29 -12.97 -2.80 4.58
C ASP A 29 -13.56 -1.68 5.44
N VAL A 30 -14.44 -2.02 6.40
CA VAL A 30 -15.06 -1.09 7.34
C VAL A 30 -14.08 -0.50 8.37
N ALA A 31 -12.90 -1.07 8.51
CA ALA A 31 -11.85 -0.53 9.36
C ALA A 31 -11.28 0.78 8.82
N PHE A 32 -11.46 1.05 7.52
CA PHE A 32 -10.91 2.21 6.83
C PHE A 32 -11.98 3.28 6.55
N LEU A 33 -11.62 4.52 6.75
CA LEU A 33 -12.39 5.66 6.26
C LEU A 33 -12.31 5.70 4.73
N ARG A 34 -13.44 5.93 4.06
CA ARG A 34 -13.53 5.99 2.59
C ARG A 34 -14.04 7.34 2.07
N SER A 35 -14.56 8.16 2.95
CA SER A 35 -15.01 9.52 2.65
C SER A 35 -14.94 10.36 3.91
N ALA A 36 -14.71 11.66 3.76
CA ALA A 36 -15.02 12.65 4.77
C ALA A 36 -16.41 13.25 4.49
N GLU A 37 -16.99 13.94 5.47
CA GLU A 37 -18.30 14.58 5.32
C GLU A 37 -18.29 15.55 4.13
N GLY A 38 -19.28 15.40 3.22
CA GLY A 38 -19.39 16.22 2.01
C GLY A 38 -18.40 15.86 0.87
N MET A 39 -17.57 14.83 1.04
CA MET A 39 -16.57 14.44 0.05
C MET A 39 -16.99 13.16 -0.71
N PRO A 40 -16.56 13.00 -1.97
CA PRO A 40 -16.82 11.78 -2.73
C PRO A 40 -16.10 10.58 -2.10
N VAL A 41 -16.67 9.40 -2.31
CA VAL A 41 -16.07 8.15 -1.85
C VAL A 41 -14.76 7.88 -2.59
N VAL A 42 -13.67 7.72 -1.84
CA VAL A 42 -12.35 7.39 -2.39
C VAL A 42 -12.29 5.89 -2.72
N PRO A 43 -11.80 5.50 -3.90
CA PRO A 43 -11.58 4.10 -4.24
C PRO A 43 -10.67 3.39 -3.22
N MET A 44 -10.93 2.11 -3.00
CA MET A 44 -10.19 1.29 -2.04
C MET A 44 -10.01 -0.12 -2.57
N THR A 45 -8.80 -0.63 -2.50
CA THR A 45 -8.50 -2.05 -2.74
C THR A 45 -9.22 -2.90 -1.71
N LYS A 46 -10.05 -3.84 -2.15
CA LYS A 46 -10.87 -4.69 -1.28
C LYS A 46 -10.03 -5.68 -0.49
N SER A 47 -10.53 -6.11 0.67
CA SER A 47 -9.78 -6.96 1.62
C SER A 47 -9.22 -8.23 0.97
N GLU A 48 -9.96 -8.91 0.11
CA GLU A 48 -9.51 -10.12 -0.58
C GLU A 48 -8.33 -9.84 -1.53
N VAL A 49 -8.45 -8.77 -2.33
CA VAL A 49 -7.41 -8.33 -3.25
C VAL A 49 -6.19 -7.86 -2.47
N ARG A 50 -6.41 -7.07 -1.41
CA ARG A 50 -5.37 -6.53 -0.54
C ARG A 50 -4.55 -7.64 0.12
N ALA A 51 -5.22 -8.67 0.66
CA ALA A 51 -4.55 -9.82 1.26
C ALA A 51 -3.65 -10.55 0.25
N VAL A 52 -4.13 -10.75 -0.98
CA VAL A 52 -3.33 -11.39 -2.05
C VAL A 52 -2.15 -10.50 -2.44
N CYS A 53 -2.35 -9.18 -2.64
CA CYS A 53 -1.27 -8.25 -2.99
C CYS A 53 -0.18 -8.21 -1.91
N LEU A 54 -0.56 -8.15 -0.64
CA LEU A 54 0.38 -8.14 0.47
C LEU A 54 1.16 -9.46 0.58
N SER A 55 0.50 -10.59 0.35
CA SER A 55 1.17 -11.89 0.26
C SER A 55 2.19 -11.95 -0.88
N LYS A 56 1.86 -11.37 -2.06
CA LYS A 56 2.76 -11.30 -3.22
C LYS A 56 3.93 -10.33 -3.01
N LEU A 57 3.74 -9.29 -2.21
CA LEU A 57 4.83 -8.37 -1.84
C LEU A 57 5.93 -9.06 -1.01
N ARG A 58 5.61 -10.06 -0.19
CA ARG A 58 6.59 -10.78 0.66
C ARG A 58 7.35 -9.83 1.58
N LEU A 59 6.62 -8.92 2.28
CA LEU A 59 7.22 -7.91 3.15
C LEU A 59 7.99 -8.52 4.32
N THR A 60 9.01 -7.81 4.77
CA THR A 60 9.72 -8.05 6.02
C THR A 60 9.49 -6.89 6.98
N GLU A 61 9.81 -7.05 8.25
CA GLU A 61 9.69 -5.98 9.25
C GLU A 61 10.49 -4.72 8.89
N ARG A 62 11.55 -4.84 8.10
CA ARG A 62 12.46 -3.74 7.71
C ARG A 62 12.24 -3.24 6.28
N SER A 63 11.17 -3.64 5.63
CA SER A 63 10.89 -3.23 4.25
C SER A 63 10.71 -1.72 4.14
N VAL A 64 11.33 -1.13 3.13
CA VAL A 64 11.03 0.24 2.68
C VAL A 64 10.06 0.11 1.52
N CYS A 65 8.85 0.61 1.71
CA CYS A 65 7.75 0.36 0.79
C CYS A 65 7.27 1.66 0.15
N TRP A 66 6.92 1.59 -1.13
CA TRP A 66 6.14 2.65 -1.78
C TRP A 66 4.75 2.11 -2.12
N ASP A 67 3.72 2.91 -1.84
CA ASP A 67 2.34 2.68 -2.28
C ASP A 67 1.96 3.82 -3.23
N ILE A 68 1.87 3.52 -4.52
CA ILE A 68 1.66 4.50 -5.58
C ILE A 68 0.19 4.43 -6.02
N GLY A 69 -0.48 5.59 -5.96
CA GLY A 69 -1.93 5.69 -6.12
C GLY A 69 -2.65 5.14 -4.90
N ALA A 70 -2.22 5.57 -3.72
CA ALA A 70 -2.59 4.98 -2.43
C ALA A 70 -4.08 5.12 -2.06
N GLY A 71 -4.79 6.10 -2.63
CA GLY A 71 -6.22 6.32 -2.39
C GLY A 71 -6.54 6.47 -0.91
N THR A 72 -7.33 5.55 -0.34
CA THR A 72 -7.65 5.54 1.10
C THR A 72 -6.46 5.17 1.99
N GLY A 73 -5.37 4.65 1.42
CA GLY A 73 -4.22 4.12 2.15
C GLY A 73 -4.44 2.75 2.76
N SER A 74 -5.46 2.02 2.34
CA SER A 74 -5.75 0.70 2.94
C SER A 74 -4.61 -0.31 2.74
N VAL A 75 -3.92 -0.27 1.60
CA VAL A 75 -2.70 -1.07 1.35
C VAL A 75 -1.54 -0.51 2.16
N SER A 76 -1.32 0.81 2.12
CA SER A 76 -0.27 1.49 2.88
C SER A 76 -0.30 1.17 4.38
N VAL A 77 -1.50 1.20 4.98
CA VAL A 77 -1.71 0.88 6.40
C VAL A 77 -1.30 -0.55 6.69
N GLU A 78 -1.77 -1.52 5.91
CA GLU A 78 -1.41 -2.91 6.15
C GLU A 78 0.07 -3.21 5.84
N MET A 79 0.68 -2.52 4.87
CA MET A 79 2.13 -2.57 4.66
C MET A 79 2.88 -2.05 5.91
N ALA A 80 2.44 -0.94 6.50
CA ALA A 80 3.06 -0.35 7.68
C ALA A 80 2.90 -1.23 8.93
N LEU A 81 1.77 -1.91 9.07
CA LEU A 81 1.55 -2.89 10.14
C LEU A 81 2.48 -4.11 10.04
N GLN A 82 2.92 -4.48 8.83
CA GLN A 82 3.88 -5.57 8.61
C GLN A 82 5.33 -5.09 8.68
N ALA A 83 5.65 -3.94 8.07
CA ALA A 83 6.99 -3.36 8.06
C ALA A 83 7.26 -2.49 9.31
N LYS A 84 7.10 -3.03 10.51
CA LYS A 84 7.14 -2.29 11.79
C LYS A 84 8.45 -1.56 12.06
N GLN A 85 9.57 -2.04 11.52
CA GLN A 85 10.91 -1.46 11.63
C GLN A 85 11.35 -0.79 10.33
N GLY A 86 10.46 -0.73 9.35
CA GLY A 86 10.68 -0.16 8.02
C GLY A 86 9.97 1.19 7.86
N LEU A 87 9.71 1.54 6.61
CA LEU A 87 9.04 2.78 6.24
C LEU A 87 8.08 2.53 5.07
N VAL A 88 6.91 3.13 5.11
CA VAL A 88 5.98 3.16 3.98
C VAL A 88 5.80 4.59 3.52
N CYS A 89 6.07 4.87 2.23
CA CYS A 89 5.78 6.13 1.56
C CYS A 89 4.53 5.94 0.70
N ALA A 90 3.42 6.53 1.09
CA ALA A 90 2.15 6.47 0.38
C ALA A 90 1.97 7.72 -0.48
N VAL A 91 1.98 7.54 -1.80
CA VAL A 91 1.92 8.63 -2.78
C VAL A 91 0.51 8.70 -3.37
N GLU A 92 -0.15 9.82 -3.18
CA GLU A 92 -1.50 10.08 -3.70
C GLU A 92 -1.58 11.48 -4.28
N ARG A 93 -2.05 11.60 -5.54
CA ARG A 93 -2.10 12.88 -6.26
C ARG A 93 -3.24 13.80 -5.83
N ARG A 94 -4.35 13.23 -5.36
CA ARG A 94 -5.53 13.98 -4.95
C ARG A 94 -5.39 14.43 -3.50
N GLU A 95 -5.48 15.72 -3.24
CA GLU A 95 -5.36 16.30 -1.90
C GLU A 95 -6.40 15.76 -0.92
N ASP A 96 -7.66 15.59 -1.37
CA ASP A 96 -8.75 15.05 -0.57
C ASP A 96 -8.50 13.58 -0.16
N ALA A 97 -7.99 12.76 -1.08
CA ALA A 97 -7.64 11.38 -0.81
C ALA A 97 -6.39 11.28 0.09
N ALA A 98 -5.38 12.12 -0.12
CA ALA A 98 -4.19 12.18 0.72
C ALA A 98 -4.54 12.61 2.16
N ALA A 99 -5.46 13.57 2.33
CA ALA A 99 -5.97 13.96 3.65
C ALA A 99 -6.71 12.80 4.34
N LEU A 100 -7.55 12.05 3.62
CA LEU A 100 -8.25 10.87 4.11
C LEU A 100 -7.27 9.74 4.50
N LEU A 101 -6.22 9.53 3.70
CA LEU A 101 -5.15 8.59 4.01
C LEU A 101 -4.45 8.99 5.32
N GLY A 102 -4.18 10.29 5.53
CA GLY A 102 -3.64 10.81 6.78
C GLY A 102 -4.55 10.50 7.98
N GLN A 103 -5.87 10.58 7.83
CA GLN A 103 -6.82 10.20 8.87
C GLN A 103 -6.75 8.69 9.16
N ASN A 104 -6.68 7.85 8.12
CA ASN A 104 -6.51 6.41 8.28
C ASN A 104 -5.18 6.09 8.97
N ARG A 105 -4.06 6.71 8.58
CA ARG A 105 -2.77 6.59 9.27
C ARG A 105 -2.89 6.87 10.78
N ASN A 106 -3.54 7.98 11.13
CA ASN A 106 -3.72 8.37 12.53
C ASN A 106 -4.64 7.39 13.29
N ARG A 107 -5.69 6.89 12.64
CA ARG A 107 -6.62 5.88 13.20
C ARG A 107 -5.89 4.60 13.60
N PHE A 108 -4.87 4.20 12.84
CA PHE A 108 -4.06 3.02 13.13
C PHE A 108 -2.77 3.35 13.89
N ALA A 109 -2.57 4.61 14.32
CA ALA A 109 -1.40 5.09 15.07
C ALA A 109 -0.05 4.70 14.43
N LEU A 110 0.07 4.87 13.10
CA LEU A 110 1.25 4.46 12.33
C LEU A 110 2.25 5.60 12.18
N GLU A 111 3.38 5.50 12.89
CA GLU A 111 4.48 6.47 12.79
C GLU A 111 5.40 6.19 11.58
N ASN A 112 5.45 4.94 11.11
CA ASN A 112 6.24 4.48 9.98
C ASN A 112 5.52 4.60 8.63
N LEU A 113 4.41 5.35 8.55
CA LEU A 113 3.67 5.65 7.32
C LEU A 113 3.76 7.15 7.01
N GLN A 114 4.46 7.50 5.93
CA GLN A 114 4.57 8.84 5.40
C GLN A 114 3.57 9.05 4.25
N VAL A 115 2.75 10.10 4.35
CA VAL A 115 1.85 10.52 3.28
C VAL A 115 2.53 11.55 2.41
N VAL A 116 2.55 11.32 1.11
CA VAL A 116 3.13 12.19 0.09
C VAL A 116 2.03 12.61 -0.88
N CYS A 117 1.64 13.88 -0.85
CA CYS A 117 0.67 14.42 -1.79
C CYS A 117 1.39 14.85 -3.07
N GLY A 118 1.06 14.20 -4.18
CA GLY A 118 1.67 14.50 -5.48
C GLY A 118 1.55 13.34 -6.47
N SER A 119 1.89 13.60 -7.71
CA SER A 119 1.86 12.62 -8.79
C SER A 119 3.18 11.84 -8.87
N ALA A 120 3.08 10.53 -9.07
CA ALA A 120 4.22 9.70 -9.42
C ALA A 120 4.46 9.79 -10.97
N PRO A 121 5.73 9.80 -11.42
CA PRO A 121 6.94 9.53 -10.65
C PRO A 121 7.54 10.74 -9.90
N GLU A 122 7.17 11.97 -10.22
CA GLU A 122 7.83 13.21 -9.74
C GLU A 122 7.87 13.30 -8.20
N ALA A 123 6.74 13.00 -7.54
CA ALA A 123 6.64 13.00 -6.08
C ALA A 123 7.51 11.93 -5.40
N CYS A 124 7.99 10.95 -6.18
CA CYS A 124 8.79 9.85 -5.67
C CYS A 124 10.31 10.11 -5.71
N VAL A 125 10.77 11.14 -6.44
CA VAL A 125 12.21 11.37 -6.71
C VAL A 125 13.02 11.52 -5.43
N GLY A 126 12.51 12.24 -4.43
CA GLY A 126 13.19 12.48 -3.15
C GLY A 126 13.02 11.36 -2.12
N LEU A 127 12.23 10.34 -2.40
CA LEU A 127 11.95 9.28 -1.43
C LEU A 127 13.11 8.29 -1.31
N PRO A 128 13.27 7.64 -0.14
CA PRO A 128 14.25 6.56 0.03
C PRO A 128 14.04 5.44 -0.98
N ALA A 129 15.12 4.80 -1.40
CA ALA A 129 15.07 3.67 -2.34
C ALA A 129 14.17 2.54 -1.79
N PRO A 130 13.12 2.13 -2.52
CA PRO A 130 12.19 1.13 -2.04
C PRO A 130 12.77 -0.28 -2.19
N THR A 131 12.50 -1.14 -1.22
CA THR A 131 12.69 -2.59 -1.37
C THR A 131 11.47 -3.25 -1.99
N HIS A 132 10.30 -2.65 -1.76
CA HIS A 132 9.01 -3.14 -2.24
C HIS A 132 8.14 -1.97 -2.72
N ALA A 133 7.37 -2.18 -3.78
CA ALA A 133 6.41 -1.20 -4.26
C ALA A 133 5.08 -1.86 -4.58
N PHE A 134 3.99 -1.20 -4.18
CA PHE A 134 2.65 -1.49 -4.65
C PHE A 134 2.19 -0.36 -5.57
N ILE A 135 1.59 -0.71 -6.71
CA ILE A 135 1.03 0.25 -7.66
C ILE A 135 -0.46 -0.04 -7.81
N GLY A 136 -1.28 0.80 -7.14
CA GLY A 136 -2.74 0.74 -7.20
C GLY A 136 -3.33 1.59 -8.33
N GLY A 137 -2.54 2.52 -8.88
CA GLY A 137 -2.90 3.38 -10.01
C GLY A 137 -1.72 4.22 -10.47
N SER A 138 -1.48 4.27 -11.78
CA SER A 138 -0.35 4.97 -12.43
C SER A 138 -0.74 6.31 -13.03
N ALA A 139 -2.02 6.54 -13.26
CA ALA A 139 -2.51 7.69 -14.01
C ALA A 139 -1.91 7.82 -15.44
N GLY A 140 -1.54 6.69 -16.07
CA GLY A 140 -0.93 6.63 -17.40
C GLY A 140 0.61 6.70 -17.40
N ASN A 141 1.25 6.74 -16.20
CA ASN A 141 2.71 6.87 -16.08
C ASN A 141 3.37 5.54 -15.62
N MET A 142 2.78 4.40 -15.97
CA MET A 142 3.23 3.10 -15.48
C MET A 142 4.70 2.83 -15.83
N HIS A 143 5.09 3.10 -17.07
CA HIS A 143 6.44 2.86 -17.55
C HIS A 143 7.49 3.71 -16.79
N GLU A 144 7.23 5.00 -16.62
CA GLU A 144 8.11 5.94 -15.93
C GLU A 144 8.23 5.59 -14.44
N ILE A 145 7.13 5.13 -13.82
CA ILE A 145 7.12 4.68 -12.42
C ILE A 145 7.99 3.43 -12.27
N VAL A 146 7.83 2.44 -13.13
CA VAL A 146 8.63 1.20 -13.10
C VAL A 146 10.11 1.51 -13.37
N ALA A 147 10.41 2.38 -14.32
CA ALA A 147 11.77 2.82 -14.62
C ALA A 147 12.43 3.48 -13.39
N LEU A 148 11.70 4.37 -12.70
CA LEU A 148 12.20 5.02 -11.49
C LEU A 148 12.43 4.01 -10.35
N LEU A 149 11.52 3.06 -10.15
CA LEU A 149 11.64 2.02 -9.12
C LEU A 149 12.90 1.20 -9.32
N LEU A 150 13.14 0.73 -10.54
CA LEU A 150 14.35 -0.05 -10.90
C LEU A 150 15.63 0.78 -10.83
N ALA A 151 15.58 2.05 -11.21
CA ALA A 151 16.72 2.96 -11.09
C ALA A 151 17.11 3.20 -9.62
N LYS A 152 16.14 3.27 -8.71
CA LYS A 152 16.40 3.43 -7.27
C LYS A 152 16.84 2.15 -6.58
N ASN A 153 16.28 1.02 -7.00
CA ASN A 153 16.67 -0.30 -6.50
C ASN A 153 16.44 -1.36 -7.59
N PRO A 154 17.53 -1.84 -8.25
CA PRO A 154 17.43 -2.86 -9.28
C PRO A 154 16.85 -4.21 -8.80
N HIS A 155 16.77 -4.42 -7.48
CA HIS A 155 16.19 -5.62 -6.86
C HIS A 155 14.81 -5.39 -6.28
N VAL A 156 14.16 -4.27 -6.58
CA VAL A 156 12.84 -3.95 -6.04
C VAL A 156 11.81 -5.01 -6.41
N ARG A 157 10.98 -5.40 -5.43
CA ARG A 157 9.81 -6.24 -5.67
C ARG A 157 8.59 -5.36 -5.87
N ILE A 158 7.93 -5.53 -7.02
CA ILE A 158 6.78 -4.71 -7.42
C ILE A 158 5.55 -5.61 -7.50
N VAL A 159 4.45 -5.14 -6.92
CA VAL A 159 3.10 -5.69 -7.13
C VAL A 159 2.21 -4.58 -7.66
N ALA A 160 1.59 -4.80 -8.80
CA ALA A 160 0.68 -3.83 -9.42
C ALA A 160 -0.69 -4.46 -9.69
N THR A 161 -1.74 -3.64 -9.61
CA THR A 161 -3.10 -4.09 -9.89
C THR A 161 -3.67 -3.36 -11.10
N ALA A 162 -4.41 -4.10 -11.94
CA ALA A 162 -5.13 -3.56 -13.08
C ALA A 162 -6.57 -4.06 -13.12
N VAL A 163 -7.52 -3.15 -13.31
CA VAL A 163 -8.95 -3.43 -13.49
C VAL A 163 -9.44 -3.04 -14.89
N SER A 164 -8.72 -2.17 -15.59
CA SER A 164 -9.01 -1.77 -16.97
C SER A 164 -8.08 -2.46 -17.96
N LEU A 165 -8.52 -2.61 -19.19
CA LEU A 165 -7.71 -3.19 -20.27
C LEU A 165 -6.48 -2.31 -20.56
N GLU A 166 -6.62 -0.99 -20.48
CA GLU A 166 -5.52 -0.05 -20.69
C GLU A 166 -4.39 -0.29 -19.67
N SER A 167 -4.73 -0.42 -18.38
CA SER A 167 -3.72 -0.72 -17.35
C SER A 167 -3.10 -2.11 -17.52
N VAL A 168 -3.85 -3.09 -18.04
CA VAL A 168 -3.31 -4.42 -18.36
C VAL A 168 -2.29 -4.31 -19.49
N VAL A 169 -2.58 -3.51 -20.53
CA VAL A 169 -1.65 -3.28 -21.64
C VAL A 169 -0.38 -2.60 -21.13
N GLU A 170 -0.50 -1.48 -20.38
CA GLU A 170 0.66 -0.77 -19.80
C GLU A 170 1.56 -1.70 -18.97
N LEU A 171 0.97 -2.54 -18.11
CA LEU A 171 1.73 -3.49 -17.30
C LEU A 171 2.35 -4.62 -18.13
N THR A 172 1.66 -5.11 -19.14
CA THR A 172 2.19 -6.14 -20.05
C THR A 172 3.38 -5.61 -20.85
N ASP A 173 3.30 -4.35 -21.31
CA ASP A 173 4.43 -3.69 -21.98
C ASP A 173 5.63 -3.55 -21.05
N CYS A 174 5.41 -3.22 -19.78
CA CYS A 174 6.48 -3.19 -18.77
C CYS A 174 7.16 -4.55 -18.58
N LEU A 175 6.42 -5.68 -18.63
CA LEU A 175 7.05 -7.01 -18.51
C LEU A 175 8.05 -7.31 -19.60
N THR A 176 7.90 -6.72 -20.78
CA THR A 176 8.81 -6.90 -21.92
C THR A 176 9.89 -5.83 -22.00
N ALA A 177 9.60 -4.63 -21.49
CA ALA A 177 10.50 -3.47 -21.58
C ALA A 177 11.61 -3.47 -20.51
N PHE A 178 11.40 -4.12 -19.37
CA PHE A 178 12.33 -4.10 -18.25
C PHE A 178 12.88 -5.48 -17.89
N PRO A 179 14.15 -5.54 -17.38
CA PRO A 179 14.83 -6.79 -17.05
C PRO A 179 14.40 -7.33 -15.69
N PHE A 180 13.22 -7.95 -15.61
CA PHE A 180 12.78 -8.64 -14.41
C PHE A 180 13.36 -10.06 -14.33
N ALA A 181 13.82 -10.47 -13.15
CA ALA A 181 14.27 -11.85 -12.88
C ALA A 181 13.11 -12.83 -12.74
N GLU A 182 11.98 -12.36 -12.22
CA GLU A 182 10.78 -13.16 -11.99
C GLU A 182 9.53 -12.30 -12.26
N THR A 183 8.59 -12.85 -13.00
CA THR A 183 7.29 -12.22 -13.26
C THR A 183 6.16 -13.23 -13.07
N GLU A 184 5.03 -12.77 -12.53
CA GLU A 184 3.82 -13.58 -12.38
C GLU A 184 2.60 -12.68 -12.60
N VAL A 185 1.60 -13.20 -13.30
CA VAL A 185 0.30 -12.53 -13.47
C VAL A 185 -0.80 -13.45 -12.96
N VAL A 186 -1.63 -12.95 -12.07
CA VAL A 186 -2.78 -13.68 -11.51
C VAL A 186 -4.05 -12.87 -11.76
N SER A 187 -5.10 -13.52 -12.25
CA SER A 187 -6.45 -12.95 -12.28
C SER A 187 -7.22 -13.41 -11.04
N LEU A 188 -7.70 -12.46 -10.26
CA LEU A 188 -8.51 -12.69 -9.08
C LEU A 188 -9.93 -12.20 -9.32
N GLN A 189 -10.92 -13.08 -9.10
CA GLN A 189 -12.33 -12.73 -9.13
C GLN A 189 -12.96 -13.06 -7.80
N ALA A 190 -13.57 -12.05 -7.16
CA ALA A 190 -14.28 -12.20 -5.90
C ALA A 190 -15.78 -12.00 -6.11
N ALA A 191 -16.59 -12.70 -5.33
CA ALA A 191 -18.01 -12.42 -5.18
C ALA A 191 -18.31 -12.26 -3.69
N ARG A 192 -19.16 -11.28 -3.36
CA ARG A 192 -19.59 -11.01 -1.98
C ARG A 192 -21.10 -11.20 -1.87
N ASP A 193 -21.55 -11.63 -0.71
CA ASP A 193 -22.96 -11.71 -0.45
C ASP A 193 -23.59 -10.31 -0.34
N ARG A 194 -24.80 -10.22 -0.80
CA ARG A 194 -25.68 -9.05 -0.66
C ARG A 194 -27.04 -9.51 -0.17
N LYS A 195 -27.47 -8.98 0.96
CA LYS A 195 -28.80 -9.26 1.49
C LYS A 195 -29.87 -8.63 0.61
N ALA A 196 -30.85 -9.45 0.19
CA ALA A 196 -32.03 -9.04 -0.57
C ALA A 196 -33.28 -9.68 0.06
N GLY A 197 -33.98 -8.95 0.91
CA GLY A 197 -35.04 -9.48 1.74
C GLY A 197 -34.51 -10.53 2.72
N SER A 198 -35.03 -11.75 2.64
CA SER A 198 -34.57 -12.91 3.44
C SER A 198 -33.46 -13.72 2.80
N TYR A 199 -33.02 -13.36 1.60
CA TYR A 199 -32.00 -14.10 0.83
C TYR A 199 -30.64 -13.44 0.87
N HIS A 200 -29.58 -14.24 0.80
CA HIS A 200 -28.20 -13.83 0.57
C HIS A 200 -27.85 -14.17 -0.89
N LEU A 201 -27.65 -13.16 -1.70
CA LEU A 201 -27.32 -13.30 -3.12
C LEU A 201 -25.84 -12.98 -3.32
N MET A 202 -25.11 -13.83 -4.04
CA MET A 202 -23.72 -13.56 -4.42
C MET A 202 -23.70 -12.52 -5.54
N SER A 203 -22.94 -11.44 -5.32
CA SER A 203 -22.68 -10.38 -6.29
C SER A 203 -21.21 -10.44 -6.71
N GLY A 204 -20.97 -10.78 -7.99
CA GLY A 204 -19.63 -10.79 -8.57
C GLY A 204 -19.04 -9.37 -8.63
N GLN A 205 -17.75 -9.27 -8.39
CA GLN A 205 -16.97 -8.07 -8.60
C GLN A 205 -16.20 -8.17 -9.91
N ASN A 206 -15.76 -7.04 -10.45
CA ASN A 206 -14.91 -7.06 -11.65
C ASN A 206 -13.64 -7.87 -11.35
N PRO A 207 -13.20 -8.71 -12.31
CA PRO A 207 -11.90 -9.35 -12.22
C PRO A 207 -10.81 -8.30 -12.06
N ILE A 208 -9.81 -8.60 -11.25
CA ILE A 208 -8.62 -7.78 -11.11
C ILE A 208 -7.39 -8.60 -11.47
N TYR A 209 -6.49 -8.01 -12.25
CA TYR A 209 -5.21 -8.62 -12.56
C TYR A 209 -4.16 -8.11 -11.58
N ILE A 210 -3.37 -9.03 -11.04
CA ILE A 210 -2.29 -8.77 -10.10
C ILE A 210 -0.99 -9.18 -10.78
N PHE A 211 -0.15 -8.21 -11.06
CA PHE A 211 1.17 -8.37 -11.64
C PHE A 211 2.20 -8.35 -10.52
N THR A 212 3.05 -9.36 -10.48
CA THR A 212 4.20 -9.43 -9.57
C THR A 212 5.48 -9.43 -10.41
N MET A 213 6.40 -8.56 -10.08
CA MET A 213 7.65 -8.37 -10.81
C MET A 213 8.80 -8.25 -9.79
N GLN A 214 9.89 -8.97 -10.04
CA GLN A 214 11.10 -8.93 -9.24
C GLN A 214 12.24 -8.36 -10.08
N GLY A 215 12.82 -7.25 -9.67
CA GLY A 215 13.97 -6.68 -10.36
C GLY A 215 15.16 -7.63 -10.39
N GLY A 216 15.87 -7.71 -11.53
CA GLY A 216 16.92 -8.69 -11.80
C GLY A 216 18.32 -8.32 -11.31
N GLY A 217 18.51 -7.09 -10.82
CA GLY A 217 19.81 -6.65 -10.28
C GLY A 217 20.83 -6.13 -11.31
N GLU A 218 20.69 -6.46 -12.59
CA GLU A 218 21.51 -5.89 -13.65
C GLU A 218 20.73 -4.80 -14.38
N THR A 219 21.19 -3.55 -14.28
CA THR A 219 20.77 -2.50 -15.21
C THR A 219 21.57 -2.69 -16.48
N ALA A 220 20.91 -2.91 -17.61
CA ALA A 220 21.51 -2.94 -18.92
C ALA A 220 22.23 -1.62 -19.26
#